data_509c208b90e84cc1be6b06c296184a20
#
_entry.id   509c208b90e84cc1be6b06c296184a20
#
_cell.length_a   1.000
_cell.length_b   1.000
_cell.length_c   1.000
_cell.angle_alpha   90.00
_cell.angle_beta   90.00
_cell.angle_gamma   90.00
#
_symmetry.space_group_name_H-M   'P 1'
#
loop_
_entity.id
_entity.type
_entity.pdbx_description
1 polymer ?
#
loop_
_entity_poly.entity_id
_entity_poly.type
_entity_poly.pdbx_seq_one_letter_code
_entity_poly.pdbx_strand_id
1 'polypeptide(L)'
;MKYLFICYPKCSTCKKAKKWLDENNIEYEERNIKENSPTENELREWIFKSKYPIKKLFNTSGNLYKELGLKDKLLDMSEDEKIILLATDGMLVKRPIVICEDDVLVGFKEDEWKSVLV
;
A
#
# COMPACT_ATOMS: atom_id res chain seq x y z
N MET A 1 -15.22 1.34 -14.19
CA MET A 1 -14.74 0.38 -13.19
C MET A 1 -14.27 1.14 -11.94
N LYS A 2 -14.64 0.66 -10.78
CA LYS A 2 -14.32 1.34 -9.53
C LYS A 2 -13.08 0.72 -8.88
N TYR A 3 -12.12 1.56 -8.52
CA TYR A 3 -10.88 1.14 -7.87
C TYR A 3 -10.99 1.22 -6.36
N LEU A 4 -10.17 0.47 -5.64
CA LEU A 4 -10.07 0.59 -4.18
C LEU A 4 -8.81 1.40 -3.87
N PHE A 5 -8.99 2.56 -3.24
CA PHE A 5 -7.91 3.47 -2.84
C PHE A 5 -7.69 3.36 -1.35
N ILE A 6 -6.56 2.78 -0.96
CA ILE A 6 -6.23 2.55 0.44
C ILE A 6 -5.22 3.60 0.87
N CYS A 7 -5.59 4.40 1.87
CA CYS A 7 -4.78 5.54 2.29
C CYS A 7 -4.91 5.80 3.79
N TYR A 8 -4.08 6.71 4.28
CA TYR A 8 -4.19 7.26 5.62
C TYR A 8 -4.46 8.75 5.47
N PRO A 9 -5.59 9.27 6.02
CA PRO A 9 -5.99 10.66 5.79
C PRO A 9 -4.96 11.73 6.21
N LYS A 10 -4.12 11.42 7.18
CA LYS A 10 -3.09 12.34 7.66
C LYS A 10 -1.78 12.26 6.88
N CYS A 11 -1.67 11.36 5.91
CA CYS A 11 -0.48 11.19 5.10
C CYS A 11 -0.46 12.19 3.94
N SER A 12 0.59 13.01 3.84
CA SER A 12 0.69 14.01 2.78
C SER A 12 0.72 13.39 1.38
N THR A 13 1.41 12.27 1.22
CA THR A 13 1.46 11.55 -0.05
C THR A 13 0.07 11.03 -0.45
N CYS A 14 -0.70 10.54 0.52
CA CYS A 14 -2.08 10.12 0.28
C CYS A 14 -2.97 11.27 -0.19
N LYS A 15 -2.79 12.45 0.41
CA LYS A 15 -3.55 13.64 0.01
C LYS A 15 -3.24 14.04 -1.42
N LYS A 16 -1.97 13.99 -1.83
CA LYS A 16 -1.56 14.28 -3.21
C LYS A 16 -2.14 13.28 -4.19
N ALA A 17 -2.11 12.01 -3.82
CA ALA A 17 -2.65 10.93 -4.65
C ALA A 17 -4.17 11.08 -4.84
N LYS A 18 -4.88 11.38 -3.77
CA LYS A 18 -6.33 11.60 -3.81
C LYS A 18 -6.68 12.76 -4.73
N LYS A 19 -5.96 13.87 -4.62
CA LYS A 19 -6.14 15.04 -5.46
C LYS A 19 -5.96 14.68 -6.94
N TRP A 20 -4.91 13.91 -7.24
CA TRP A 20 -4.63 13.47 -8.60
C TRP A 20 -5.76 12.60 -9.16
N LEU A 21 -6.27 11.66 -8.36
CA LEU A 21 -7.40 10.81 -8.74
C LEU A 21 -8.64 11.64 -9.06
N ASP A 22 -8.95 12.62 -8.21
CA ASP A 22 -10.10 13.50 -8.40
C ASP A 22 -9.95 14.38 -9.64
N GLU A 23 -8.77 14.90 -9.89
CA GLU A 23 -8.47 15.74 -11.07
C GLU A 23 -8.58 14.95 -12.38
N ASN A 24 -8.32 13.65 -12.35
CA ASN A 24 -8.40 12.78 -13.52
C ASN A 24 -9.75 12.07 -13.63
N ASN A 25 -10.73 12.45 -12.80
CA ASN A 25 -12.09 11.89 -12.81
C ASN A 25 -12.13 10.37 -12.66
N ILE A 26 -11.23 9.83 -11.83
CA ILE A 26 -11.15 8.39 -11.57
C ILE A 26 -12.05 8.06 -10.38
N GLU A 27 -12.98 7.11 -10.58
CA GLU A 27 -13.86 6.65 -9.51
C GLU A 27 -13.13 5.64 -8.63
N TYR A 28 -13.22 5.84 -7.32
CA TYR A 28 -12.60 4.94 -6.35
C TYR A 28 -13.41 4.88 -5.06
N GLU A 29 -13.25 3.77 -4.35
CA GLU A 29 -13.72 3.62 -3.00
C GLU A 29 -12.53 3.84 -2.06
N GLU A 30 -12.69 4.73 -1.08
CA GLU A 30 -11.63 5.07 -0.14
C GLU A 30 -11.69 4.16 1.09
N ARG A 31 -10.53 3.62 1.47
CA ARG A 31 -10.42 2.77 2.66
C ARG A 31 -9.31 3.32 3.54
N ASN A 32 -9.62 3.56 4.83
CA ASN A 32 -8.63 4.02 5.80
C ASN A 32 -7.79 2.83 6.27
N ILE A 33 -6.49 2.87 5.96
CA ILE A 33 -5.58 1.75 6.23
C ILE A 33 -5.38 1.50 7.72
N LYS A 34 -5.54 2.52 8.56
CA LYS A 34 -5.39 2.40 10.01
C LYS A 34 -6.62 1.74 10.65
N GLU A 35 -7.81 2.15 10.23
CA GLU A 35 -9.07 1.63 10.76
C GLU A 35 -9.42 0.26 10.20
N ASN A 36 -9.10 0.02 8.93
CA ASN A 36 -9.37 -1.22 8.22
C ASN A 36 -8.06 -1.76 7.65
N SER A 37 -7.20 -2.27 8.52
CA SER A 37 -5.90 -2.80 8.13
C SER A 37 -6.04 -3.98 7.15
N PRO A 38 -5.12 -4.11 6.19
CA PRO A 38 -5.15 -5.25 5.28
C PRO A 38 -5.04 -6.58 6.01
N THR A 39 -5.80 -7.57 5.55
CA THR A 39 -5.70 -8.93 6.08
C THR A 39 -4.54 -9.67 5.41
N GLU A 40 -4.14 -10.80 5.99
CA GLU A 40 -3.11 -11.65 5.38
C GLU A 40 -3.50 -12.09 3.98
N ASN A 41 -4.75 -12.48 3.78
CA ASN A 41 -5.24 -12.93 2.47
C ASN A 41 -5.19 -11.81 1.43
N GLU A 42 -5.60 -10.61 1.83
CA GLU A 42 -5.53 -9.43 0.96
C GLU A 42 -4.09 -9.12 0.57
N LEU A 43 -3.19 -9.14 1.55
CA LEU A 43 -1.76 -8.85 1.30
C LEU A 43 -1.14 -9.88 0.34
N ARG A 44 -1.46 -11.15 0.49
CA ARG A 44 -0.98 -12.21 -0.41
C ARG A 44 -1.46 -11.98 -1.84
N GLU A 45 -2.72 -11.63 -2.00
CA GLU A 45 -3.30 -11.33 -3.29
C GLU A 45 -2.65 -10.10 -3.94
N TRP A 46 -2.47 -9.03 -3.15
CA TRP A 46 -1.88 -7.80 -3.66
C TRP A 46 -0.42 -7.97 -4.06
N ILE A 47 0.35 -8.72 -3.28
CA ILE A 47 1.74 -9.03 -3.60
C ILE A 47 1.82 -9.80 -4.91
N PHE A 48 0.96 -10.79 -5.08
CA PHE A 48 0.90 -11.59 -6.30
C PHE A 48 0.56 -10.74 -7.52
N LYS A 49 -0.43 -9.86 -7.40
CA LYS A 49 -0.87 -8.99 -8.50
C LYS A 49 0.11 -7.89 -8.84
N SER A 50 0.73 -7.29 -7.82
CA SER A 50 1.61 -6.14 -8.00
C SER A 50 2.93 -6.49 -8.67
N LYS A 51 3.37 -7.73 -8.51
CA LYS A 51 4.69 -8.20 -8.98
C LYS A 51 5.86 -7.43 -8.35
N TYR A 52 5.61 -6.63 -7.31
CA TYR A 52 6.66 -5.96 -6.55
C TYR A 52 7.25 -6.90 -5.51
N PRO A 53 8.53 -6.71 -5.13
CA PRO A 53 9.08 -7.41 -3.98
C PRO A 53 8.28 -7.03 -2.73
N ILE A 54 8.09 -7.96 -1.81
CA ILE A 54 7.34 -7.72 -0.58
C ILE A 54 7.87 -6.54 0.21
N LYS A 55 9.18 -6.27 0.13
CA LYS A 55 9.80 -5.12 0.80
C LYS A 55 9.14 -3.79 0.40
N LYS A 56 8.66 -3.68 -0.83
CA LYS A 56 7.99 -2.46 -1.31
C LYS A 56 6.67 -2.18 -0.62
N LEU A 57 6.08 -3.19 0.01
CA LEU A 57 4.84 -3.03 0.76
C LEU A 57 5.05 -2.52 2.17
N PHE A 58 6.29 -2.46 2.65
CA PHE A 58 6.60 -1.89 3.96
C PHE A 58 6.77 -0.38 3.87
N ASN A 59 6.22 0.33 4.86
CA ASN A 59 6.42 1.76 5.02
C ASN A 59 7.78 2.00 5.70
N THR A 60 8.85 1.97 4.93
CA THR A 60 10.22 2.07 5.42
C THR A 60 10.57 3.43 6.04
N SER A 61 9.79 4.45 5.71
CA SER A 61 9.97 5.80 6.26
C SER A 61 9.17 6.03 7.54
N GLY A 62 8.34 5.06 7.94
CA GLY A 62 7.46 5.21 9.09
C GLY A 62 8.18 4.99 10.42
N ASN A 63 7.62 5.61 11.47
CA ASN A 63 8.17 5.48 12.82
C ASN A 63 8.12 4.04 13.34
N LEU A 64 7.02 3.35 13.08
CA LEU A 64 6.84 1.97 13.55
C LEU A 64 7.87 1.03 12.94
N TYR A 65 8.17 1.20 11.66
CA TYR A 65 9.22 0.43 10.98
C TYR A 65 10.57 0.62 11.67
N LYS A 66 10.90 1.85 12.02
CA LYS A 66 12.16 2.20 12.69
C LYS A 66 12.19 1.70 14.14
N GLU A 67 11.11 1.87 14.87
CA GLU A 67 10.99 1.44 16.26
C GLU A 67 11.15 -0.07 16.42
N LEU A 68 10.62 -0.83 15.47
CA LEU A 68 10.71 -2.29 15.49
C LEU A 68 12.05 -2.83 14.95
N GLY A 69 12.90 -1.94 14.43
CA GLY A 69 14.19 -2.34 13.86
C GLY A 69 14.07 -3.25 12.66
N LEU A 70 13.06 -3.04 11.83
CA LEU A 70 12.73 -3.95 10.73
C LEU A 70 13.77 -3.96 9.62
N LYS A 71 14.54 -2.90 9.46
CA LYS A 71 15.60 -2.84 8.44
C LYS A 71 16.52 -4.05 8.53
N ASP A 72 16.88 -4.46 9.75
CA ASP A 72 17.74 -5.61 9.99
C ASP A 72 16.96 -6.90 10.16
N LYS A 73 15.81 -6.85 10.85
CA LYS A 73 15.00 -8.03 11.15
C LYS A 73 14.41 -8.70 9.91
N LEU A 74 14.03 -7.90 8.91
CA LEU A 74 13.42 -8.44 7.69
C LEU A 74 14.36 -9.34 6.90
N LEU A 75 15.68 -9.18 7.08
CA LEU A 75 16.67 -9.99 6.38
C LEU A 75 16.57 -11.47 6.76
N ASP A 76 16.15 -11.76 7.99
CA ASP A 76 16.05 -13.11 8.53
C ASP A 76 14.63 -13.68 8.52
N MET A 77 13.66 -12.92 8.00
CA MET A 77 12.26 -13.34 7.98
C MET A 77 11.86 -13.96 6.64
N SER A 78 11.04 -15.01 6.72
CA SER A 78 10.44 -15.58 5.53
C SER A 78 9.38 -14.65 4.95
N GLU A 79 8.95 -14.88 3.73
CA GLU A 79 7.89 -14.11 3.09
C GLU A 79 6.58 -14.20 3.89
N ASP A 80 6.23 -15.40 4.37
CA ASP A 80 5.04 -15.60 5.20
C ASP A 80 5.12 -14.79 6.50
N GLU A 81 6.25 -14.80 7.15
CA GLU A 81 6.47 -14.02 8.38
C GLU A 81 6.30 -12.54 8.13
N LYS A 82 6.80 -12.04 7.00
CA LYS A 82 6.66 -10.64 6.60
C LYS A 82 5.19 -10.26 6.37
N ILE A 83 4.43 -11.14 5.72
CA ILE A 83 3.00 -10.92 5.47
C ILE A 83 2.23 -10.87 6.78
N ILE A 84 2.50 -11.81 7.69
CA ILE A 84 1.86 -11.85 9.01
C ILE A 84 2.16 -10.55 9.77
N LEU A 85 3.41 -10.09 9.71
CA LEU A 85 3.82 -8.84 10.36
C LEU A 85 3.06 -7.64 9.78
N LEU A 86 2.96 -7.53 8.46
CA LEU A 86 2.24 -6.44 7.80
C LEU A 86 0.76 -6.42 8.22
N ALA A 87 0.16 -7.59 8.41
CA ALA A 87 -1.24 -7.71 8.79
C ALA A 87 -1.51 -7.29 10.24
N THR A 88 -0.47 -7.16 11.07
CA THR A 88 -0.64 -6.74 12.47
C THR A 88 -0.98 -5.27 12.63
N ASP A 89 -0.55 -4.43 11.69
CA ASP A 89 -0.77 -2.98 11.79
C ASP A 89 -0.67 -2.34 10.41
N GLY A 90 -1.76 -1.69 10.00
CA GLY A 90 -1.82 -0.99 8.72
C GLY A 90 -0.78 0.11 8.55
N MET A 91 -0.27 0.65 9.66
CA MET A 91 0.77 1.70 9.62
C MET A 91 2.13 1.16 9.17
N LEU A 92 2.31 -0.16 9.18
CA LEU A 92 3.51 -0.80 8.62
C LEU A 92 3.46 -0.88 7.10
N VAL A 93 2.29 -0.72 6.52
CA VAL A 93 2.06 -0.90 5.09
C VAL A 93 2.33 0.40 4.33
N LYS A 94 3.03 0.29 3.22
CA LYS A 94 3.29 1.42 2.31
C LYS A 94 1.96 1.94 1.77
N ARG A 95 1.83 3.24 1.70
CA ARG A 95 0.61 3.90 1.21
C ARG A 95 0.95 5.10 0.34
N PRO A 96 0.04 5.51 -0.53
CA PRO A 96 -1.25 4.89 -0.81
C PRO A 96 -1.12 3.62 -1.64
N ILE A 97 -2.21 2.81 -1.64
CA ILE A 97 -2.31 1.62 -2.49
C ILE A 97 -3.60 1.75 -3.30
N VAL A 98 -3.51 1.47 -4.60
CA VAL A 98 -4.70 1.39 -5.46
C VAL A 98 -4.82 -0.04 -5.97
N ILE A 99 -5.96 -0.66 -5.69
CA ILE A 99 -6.27 -2.00 -6.15
C ILE A 99 -7.12 -1.90 -7.41
N CYS A 100 -6.58 -2.42 -8.50
CA CYS A 100 -7.27 -2.55 -9.78
C CYS A 100 -7.67 -3.99 -9.98
N GLU A 101 -8.36 -4.29 -11.07
CA GLU A 101 -8.76 -5.66 -11.38
C GLU A 101 -7.55 -6.58 -11.57
N ASP A 102 -6.58 -6.14 -12.36
CA ASP A 102 -5.39 -6.93 -12.70
C ASP A 102 -4.08 -6.37 -12.17
N ASP A 103 -4.12 -5.22 -11.50
CA ASP A 103 -2.93 -4.52 -11.03
C ASP A 103 -3.09 -4.01 -9.62
N VAL A 104 -1.94 -3.81 -8.95
CA VAL A 104 -1.88 -3.15 -7.65
C VAL A 104 -0.77 -2.11 -7.71
N LEU A 105 -1.12 -0.86 -7.42
CA LEU A 105 -0.17 0.25 -7.39
C LEU A 105 0.18 0.56 -5.94
N VAL A 106 1.47 0.55 -5.62
CA VAL A 106 1.97 0.79 -4.25
C VAL A 106 2.82 2.05 -4.24
N GLY A 107 2.45 2.99 -3.36
CA GLY A 107 3.07 4.30 -3.33
C GLY A 107 2.56 5.16 -4.47
N PHE A 108 2.71 6.48 -4.35
CA PHE A 108 2.24 7.38 -5.39
C PHE A 108 3.37 7.78 -6.32
N LYS A 109 3.33 7.26 -7.55
CA LYS A 109 4.19 7.65 -8.66
C LYS A 109 3.30 8.02 -9.82
N GLU A 110 3.19 9.30 -10.07
CA GLU A 110 2.25 9.86 -11.04
C GLU A 110 2.36 9.22 -12.43
N ASP A 111 3.57 9.04 -12.94
CA ASP A 111 3.79 8.44 -14.24
C ASP A 111 3.28 7.01 -14.31
N GLU A 112 3.53 6.23 -13.26
CA GLU A 112 3.09 4.86 -13.16
C GLU A 112 1.56 4.77 -13.08
N TRP A 113 0.97 5.62 -12.26
CA TRP A 113 -0.49 5.67 -12.11
C TRP A 113 -1.16 6.11 -13.40
N LYS A 114 -0.58 7.06 -14.09
CA LYS A 114 -1.11 7.53 -15.37
C LYS A 114 -1.13 6.42 -16.42
N SER A 115 -0.08 5.59 -16.47
CA SER A 115 0.01 4.49 -17.43
C SER A 115 -1.02 3.39 -17.19
N VAL A 116 -1.47 3.21 -15.94
CA VAL A 116 -2.40 2.16 -15.55
C VAL A 116 -3.85 2.65 -15.48
N LEU A 117 -4.08 3.84 -14.93
CA LEU A 117 -5.42 4.34 -14.60
C LEU A 117 -6.03 5.29 -15.64
N VAL A 118 -5.23 5.83 -16.51
CA VAL A 118 -5.72 6.81 -17.51
C VAL A 118 -5.63 6.28 -18.93
#